data_8d1a73fa4107b88b63d39ff0c547a718
#
_entry.id   8d1a73fa4107b88b63d39ff0c547a718
#
_cell.length_a   1.000
_cell.length_b   1.000
_cell.length_c   1.000
_cell.angle_alpha   90.00
_cell.angle_beta   90.00
_cell.angle_gamma   90.00
#
_symmetry.space_group_name_H-M   'P 1'
#
loop_
_entity.id
_entity.type
_entity.pdbx_description
1 polymer ?
#
loop_
_entity_poly.entity_id
_entity_poly.type
_entity_poly.pdbx_seq_one_letter_code
_entity_poly.pdbx_strand_id
1 'polypeptide(L)'
;MTTTLAPNVGALKQRDTLRLCTAGSVDDGKSTFVGRLLYDTKSVLADQVESMERSSADRGFDGMDLSLLVDGLRAEREQGITIDVAYRYFATDKRTFILADTPGHVQYTRNTVTGMSTSQVVVLLVDARHGVVEQTRRHLNVAALLGVRHVILGVNKIDLVDYDEATFRAIEAEFNEVAARLGITDSVAIPISALKGDNVVERSTNMPWYEGPTALETLETVPVATGRADDLDMRFPIQYVIREHASDYRGYAGRVKAGHVAVGDEVTLPGGRTSTVTAIDTTDGPLGFDEAARAGDSVVLRLADDIDLARGDLIAGSQRPEEVREFAATAVVLTDKELRAGQMVKLRYGTALVKARVASVDRILDLDGVADVEAPESAALNDIAYITVQTQAELPVEDYAARGAVGNFLLIDQSSGNTLAAGFVGQRLR
;
A
#
# COMPACT_ATOMS: atom_id res chain seq x y z
N MET A 1 30.12 -28.96 39.01
CA MET A 1 28.70 -28.81 38.60
C MET A 1 28.48 -27.33 38.36
N THR A 2 28.58 -26.91 37.14
CA THR A 2 28.41 -25.49 36.73
C THR A 2 27.06 -25.40 36.06
N THR A 3 26.08 -24.88 36.80
CA THR A 3 24.73 -24.67 36.28
C THR A 3 24.74 -23.42 35.41
N THR A 4 24.73 -23.60 34.10
CA THR A 4 24.54 -22.51 33.15
C THR A 4 23.07 -22.11 33.19
N LEU A 5 22.76 -20.96 33.78
CA LEU A 5 21.47 -20.31 33.69
C LEU A 5 21.26 -19.87 32.23
N ALA A 6 20.33 -20.50 31.51
CA ALA A 6 19.82 -20.01 30.25
C ALA A 6 19.20 -18.62 30.52
N PRO A 7 19.45 -17.62 29.64
CA PRO A 7 18.82 -16.33 29.78
C PRO A 7 17.30 -16.54 29.62
N ASN A 8 16.55 -16.06 30.58
CA ASN A 8 15.11 -16.00 30.57
C ASN A 8 14.71 -15.05 29.39
N VAL A 9 14.39 -15.60 28.24
CA VAL A 9 13.82 -14.87 27.14
C VAL A 9 12.39 -14.55 27.55
N GLY A 10 12.26 -13.50 28.37
CA GLY A 10 10.97 -12.92 28.73
C GLY A 10 10.20 -12.69 27.43
N ALA A 11 8.96 -13.16 27.39
CA ALA A 11 8.05 -13.04 26.28
C ALA A 11 8.17 -11.64 25.67
N LEU A 12 8.81 -11.52 24.52
CA LEU A 12 8.79 -10.31 23.71
C LEU A 12 7.31 -10.03 23.45
N LYS A 13 6.78 -9.00 24.09
CA LYS A 13 5.43 -8.51 23.77
C LYS A 13 5.39 -8.39 22.27
N GLN A 14 4.52 -9.13 21.63
CA GLN A 14 4.33 -9.08 20.18
C GLN A 14 3.84 -7.65 19.88
N ARG A 15 4.75 -6.82 19.38
CA ARG A 15 4.44 -5.43 19.04
C ARG A 15 3.71 -5.43 17.70
N ASP A 16 2.61 -4.70 17.62
CA ASP A 16 1.92 -4.51 16.36
C ASP A 16 2.85 -3.84 15.34
N THR A 17 2.79 -4.29 14.11
CA THR A 17 3.55 -3.69 13.01
C THR A 17 2.67 -2.78 12.19
N LEU A 18 3.01 -1.49 12.13
CA LEU A 18 2.36 -0.52 11.27
C LEU A 18 3.16 -0.36 9.96
N ARG A 19 2.47 -0.49 8.84
CA ARG A 19 3.01 -0.16 7.53
C ARG A 19 2.54 1.24 7.13
N LEU A 20 3.48 2.11 6.82
CA LEU A 20 3.19 3.48 6.38
C LEU A 20 4.01 3.83 5.15
N CYS A 21 3.56 4.82 4.39
CA CYS A 21 4.35 5.42 3.33
C CYS A 21 4.33 6.94 3.44
N THR A 22 5.39 7.57 2.96
CA THR A 22 5.43 9.01 2.72
C THR A 22 4.91 9.30 1.32
N ALA A 23 4.22 10.44 1.16
CA ALA A 23 3.78 10.97 -0.13
C ALA A 23 3.87 12.50 -0.10
N GLY A 24 3.82 13.14 -1.25
CA GLY A 24 3.94 14.59 -1.38
C GLY A 24 4.72 14.96 -2.64
N SER A 25 4.73 16.24 -3.00
CA SER A 25 5.42 16.74 -4.18
C SER A 25 6.94 16.69 -4.02
N VAL A 26 7.65 17.03 -5.08
CA VAL A 26 9.10 17.27 -5.02
C VAL A 26 9.35 18.42 -4.06
N ASP A 27 10.40 18.33 -3.28
CA ASP A 27 10.83 19.34 -2.30
C ASP A 27 9.88 19.57 -1.11
N ASP A 28 8.80 18.82 -0.94
CA ASP A 28 7.94 18.88 0.27
C ASP A 28 8.65 18.38 1.54
N GLY A 29 9.87 17.83 1.42
CA GLY A 29 10.71 17.42 2.53
C GLY A 29 10.47 15.98 3.03
N LYS A 30 10.00 15.07 2.15
CA LYS A 30 9.77 13.65 2.50
C LYS A 30 11.01 12.97 3.06
N SER A 31 12.12 13.03 2.34
CA SER A 31 13.38 12.40 2.78
C SER A 31 13.90 13.02 4.08
N THR A 32 13.75 14.34 4.25
CA THR A 32 14.11 15.03 5.49
C THR A 32 13.23 14.56 6.66
N PHE A 33 11.91 14.40 6.44
CA PHE A 33 10.98 13.88 7.44
C PHE A 33 11.32 12.45 7.85
N VAL A 34 11.56 11.57 6.87
CA VAL A 34 11.96 10.18 7.13
C VAL A 34 13.28 10.13 7.89
N GLY A 35 14.28 10.88 7.44
CA GLY A 35 15.56 10.98 8.11
C GLY A 35 15.44 11.49 9.55
N ARG A 36 14.61 12.52 9.78
CA ARG A 36 14.29 13.05 11.12
C ARG A 36 13.65 11.99 12.00
N LEU A 37 12.65 11.29 11.51
CA LEU A 37 11.96 10.23 12.23
C LEU A 37 12.92 9.11 12.65
N LEU A 38 13.77 8.64 11.72
CA LEU A 38 14.76 7.60 11.99
C LEU A 38 15.84 8.07 12.99
N TYR A 39 16.29 9.30 12.86
CA TYR A 39 17.31 9.88 13.73
C TYR A 39 16.80 10.05 15.17
N ASP A 40 15.65 10.70 15.34
CA ASP A 40 15.09 11.01 16.66
C ASP A 40 14.59 9.74 17.38
N THR A 41 14.14 8.72 16.66
CA THR A 41 13.82 7.39 17.23
C THR A 41 15.05 6.52 17.49
N LYS A 42 16.26 7.04 17.27
CA LYS A 42 17.55 6.32 17.46
C LYS A 42 17.63 5.01 16.67
N SER A 43 17.01 4.99 15.50
CA SER A 43 16.98 3.81 14.61
C SER A 43 18.10 3.83 13.56
N VAL A 44 19.05 4.74 13.69
CA VAL A 44 20.23 4.90 12.83
C VAL A 44 21.48 4.44 13.56
N LEU A 45 22.37 3.73 12.88
CA LEU A 45 23.64 3.27 13.45
C LEU A 45 24.62 4.45 13.60
N ALA A 46 25.47 4.40 14.62
CA ALA A 46 26.41 5.47 14.94
C ALA A 46 27.37 5.81 13.78
N ASP A 47 27.85 4.81 13.05
CA ASP A 47 28.70 4.98 11.87
C ASP A 47 28.00 5.69 10.71
N GLN A 48 26.69 5.46 10.56
CA GLN A 48 25.87 6.19 9.57
C GLN A 48 25.70 7.65 9.95
N VAL A 49 25.51 7.95 11.24
CA VAL A 49 25.43 9.33 11.74
C VAL A 49 26.74 10.09 11.48
N GLU A 50 27.89 9.49 11.83
CA GLU A 50 29.21 10.09 11.57
C GLU A 50 29.47 10.32 10.08
N SER A 51 29.06 9.38 9.23
CA SER A 51 29.21 9.50 7.77
C SER A 51 28.36 10.65 7.23
N MET A 52 27.13 10.79 7.74
CA MET A 52 26.22 11.87 7.38
C MET A 52 26.75 13.23 7.81
N GLU A 53 27.23 13.36 9.06
CA GLU A 53 27.83 14.61 9.56
C GLU A 53 28.98 15.07 8.68
N ARG A 54 29.89 14.17 8.31
CA ARG A 54 30.99 14.47 7.39
C ARG A 54 30.47 14.92 6.03
N SER A 55 29.53 14.17 5.45
CA SER A 55 28.98 14.50 4.13
C SER A 55 28.20 15.80 4.11
N SER A 56 27.51 16.15 5.20
CA SER A 56 26.81 17.43 5.36
C SER A 56 27.79 18.60 5.40
N ALA A 57 28.86 18.46 6.18
CA ALA A 57 29.94 19.46 6.27
C ALA A 57 30.64 19.66 4.92
N ASP A 58 30.95 18.59 4.19
CA ASP A 58 31.58 18.63 2.87
C ASP A 58 30.70 19.37 1.82
N ARG A 59 29.37 19.31 1.99
CA ARG A 59 28.41 20.03 1.14
C ARG A 59 28.15 21.47 1.59
N GLY A 60 28.78 21.94 2.69
CA GLY A 60 28.59 23.25 3.25
C GLY A 60 27.22 23.47 3.90
N PHE A 61 26.56 22.40 4.33
CA PHE A 61 25.29 22.48 5.02
C PHE A 61 25.53 22.87 6.50
N ASP A 62 24.80 23.89 6.96
CA ASP A 62 24.87 24.30 8.37
C ASP A 62 24.02 23.35 9.23
N GLY A 63 24.63 22.32 9.81
CA GLY A 63 24.00 21.24 10.55
C GLY A 63 24.04 19.90 9.84
N MET A 64 23.10 19.01 10.19
CA MET A 64 22.97 17.66 9.60
C MET A 64 21.91 17.62 8.50
N ASP A 65 22.30 17.23 7.31
CA ASP A 65 21.36 16.94 6.22
C ASP A 65 20.79 15.51 6.39
N LEU A 66 19.66 15.43 7.07
CA LEU A 66 19.01 14.15 7.40
C LEU A 66 18.48 13.39 6.17
N SER A 67 18.33 14.07 5.02
CA SER A 67 17.94 13.40 3.78
C SER A 67 18.97 12.35 3.34
N LEU A 68 20.24 12.56 3.67
CA LEU A 68 21.33 11.64 3.36
C LEU A 68 21.21 10.27 4.03
N LEU A 69 20.43 10.15 5.11
CA LEU A 69 20.12 8.86 5.75
C LEU A 69 19.22 7.98 4.89
N VAL A 70 18.48 8.59 3.98
CA VAL A 70 17.43 7.93 3.21
C VAL A 70 17.90 7.60 1.79
N ASP A 71 18.75 8.43 1.22
CA ASP A 71 19.25 8.29 -0.16
C ASP A 71 20.13 7.03 -0.30
N GLY A 72 19.52 5.94 -0.75
CA GLY A 72 20.16 4.63 -0.84
C GLY A 72 20.93 4.39 -2.14
N LEU A 73 20.37 4.84 -3.26
CA LEU A 73 20.95 4.63 -4.59
C LEU A 73 21.96 5.74 -4.95
N ARG A 74 22.98 5.36 -5.69
CA ARG A 74 23.96 6.34 -6.18
C ARG A 74 23.29 7.43 -7.06
N ALA A 75 22.35 7.01 -7.91
CA ALA A 75 21.59 7.92 -8.76
C ALA A 75 20.71 8.89 -7.95
N GLU A 76 20.11 8.45 -6.85
CA GLU A 76 19.34 9.30 -5.94
C GLU A 76 20.23 10.36 -5.29
N ARG A 77 21.42 9.96 -4.83
CA ARG A 77 22.41 10.89 -4.25
C ARG A 77 22.97 11.89 -5.24
N GLU A 78 23.14 11.51 -6.51
CA GLU A 78 23.63 12.39 -7.58
C GLU A 78 22.56 13.36 -8.05
N GLN A 79 21.30 12.96 -8.06
CA GLN A 79 20.16 13.78 -8.53
C GLN A 79 19.40 14.49 -7.41
N GLY A 80 19.58 14.05 -6.15
CA GLY A 80 18.86 14.61 -5.00
C GLY A 80 17.37 14.31 -4.99
N ILE A 81 16.96 13.20 -5.63
CA ILE A 81 15.55 12.77 -5.71
C ILE A 81 15.42 11.28 -5.38
N THR A 82 14.32 10.90 -4.75
CA THR A 82 13.93 9.49 -4.59
C THR A 82 13.40 8.96 -5.92
N ILE A 83 13.93 7.84 -6.39
CA ILE A 83 13.55 7.22 -7.68
C ILE A 83 12.67 6.00 -7.46
N ASP A 84 13.05 5.13 -6.52
CA ASP A 84 12.34 3.88 -6.24
C ASP A 84 11.80 3.86 -4.82
N VAL A 85 10.96 2.88 -4.50
CA VAL A 85 10.43 2.70 -3.14
C VAL A 85 11.52 2.11 -2.26
N ALA A 86 11.92 2.84 -1.23
CA ALA A 86 12.86 2.37 -0.22
C ALA A 86 12.12 2.00 1.07
N TYR A 87 12.28 0.75 1.52
CA TYR A 87 11.69 0.33 2.79
C TYR A 87 12.67 0.55 3.94
N ARG A 88 12.18 1.21 4.99
CA ARG A 88 12.91 1.47 6.23
C ARG A 88 12.18 0.84 7.40
N TYR A 89 12.94 0.37 8.36
CA TYR A 89 12.42 -0.31 9.55
C TYR A 89 12.86 0.45 10.77
N PHE A 90 11.91 0.76 11.64
CA PHE A 90 12.22 1.34 12.94
C PHE A 90 11.20 0.86 13.98
N ALA A 91 11.50 1.06 15.24
CA ALA A 91 10.64 0.65 16.33
C ALA A 91 10.70 1.65 17.49
N THR A 92 9.58 1.77 18.19
CA THR A 92 9.51 2.42 19.49
C THR A 92 9.15 1.37 20.55
N ASP A 93 9.04 1.77 21.78
CA ASP A 93 8.60 0.85 22.85
C ASP A 93 7.16 0.36 22.63
N LYS A 94 6.34 1.10 21.87
CA LYS A 94 4.94 0.78 21.64
C LYS A 94 4.71 -0.06 20.37
N ARG A 95 5.47 0.20 19.29
CA ARG A 95 5.15 -0.34 17.97
C ARG A 95 6.39 -0.53 17.08
N THR A 96 6.30 -1.47 16.14
CA THR A 96 7.25 -1.64 15.04
C THR A 96 6.69 -0.98 13.78
N PHE A 97 7.55 -0.39 12.97
CA PHE A 97 7.15 0.34 11.76
C PHE A 97 7.90 -0.17 10.54
N ILE A 98 7.17 -0.31 9.44
CA ILE A 98 7.71 -0.50 8.10
C ILE A 98 7.31 0.72 7.28
N LEU A 99 8.28 1.56 6.98
CA LEU A 99 8.08 2.79 6.24
C LEU A 99 8.52 2.58 4.79
N ALA A 100 7.62 2.85 3.84
CA ALA A 100 7.92 2.94 2.43
C ALA A 100 8.17 4.41 2.08
N ASP A 101 9.42 4.79 1.83
CA ASP A 101 9.73 6.11 1.30
C ASP A 101 9.47 6.11 -0.20
N THR A 102 8.61 7.02 -0.67
CA THR A 102 8.16 7.06 -2.05
C THR A 102 8.59 8.34 -2.76
N PRO A 103 8.88 8.27 -4.07
CA PRO A 103 9.25 9.44 -4.84
C PRO A 103 8.09 10.44 -4.95
N GLY A 104 8.44 11.75 -4.97
CA GLY A 104 7.47 12.83 -5.16
C GLY A 104 7.28 13.25 -6.62
N HIS A 105 8.14 12.81 -7.51
CA HIS A 105 8.13 13.23 -8.90
C HIS A 105 7.02 12.56 -9.70
N VAL A 106 6.30 13.32 -10.51
CA VAL A 106 5.15 12.86 -11.34
C VAL A 106 5.50 11.62 -12.17
N GLN A 107 6.73 11.53 -12.71
CA GLN A 107 7.22 10.40 -13.51
C GLN A 107 7.31 9.08 -12.71
N TYR A 108 7.37 9.15 -11.39
CA TYR A 108 7.53 7.99 -10.51
C TYR A 108 6.25 7.66 -9.72
N THR A 109 5.08 8.16 -10.13
CA THR A 109 3.78 7.88 -9.48
C THR A 109 3.53 6.37 -9.33
N ARG A 110 4.01 5.55 -10.26
CA ARG A 110 3.97 4.08 -10.16
C ARG A 110 4.59 3.57 -8.84
N ASN A 111 5.71 4.15 -8.45
CA ASN A 111 6.41 3.74 -7.23
C ASN A 111 5.64 4.22 -5.99
N THR A 112 5.02 5.40 -6.04
CA THR A 112 4.13 5.90 -4.99
C THR A 112 2.90 5.00 -4.82
N VAL A 113 2.24 4.60 -5.91
CA VAL A 113 1.13 3.62 -5.88
C VAL A 113 1.59 2.30 -5.23
N THR A 114 2.79 1.82 -5.56
CA THR A 114 3.36 0.60 -5.00
C THR A 114 3.56 0.71 -3.47
N GLY A 115 4.16 1.81 -3.00
CA GLY A 115 4.34 2.06 -1.57
C GLY A 115 3.02 2.17 -0.81
N MET A 116 2.06 2.94 -1.37
CA MET A 116 0.73 3.11 -0.76
C MET A 116 -0.06 1.80 -0.70
N SER A 117 0.05 0.93 -1.73
CA SER A 117 -0.73 -0.31 -1.82
C SER A 117 -0.47 -1.28 -0.65
N THR A 118 0.68 -1.20 -0.03
CA THR A 118 1.08 -2.03 1.12
C THR A 118 0.96 -1.31 2.45
N SER A 119 0.62 -0.01 2.45
CA SER A 119 0.64 0.84 3.65
C SER A 119 -0.75 0.98 4.27
N GLN A 120 -0.83 1.07 5.58
CA GLN A 120 -2.05 1.29 6.37
C GLN A 120 -2.29 2.78 6.63
N VAL A 121 -1.20 3.55 6.64
CA VAL A 121 -1.18 5.00 6.84
C VAL A 121 -0.39 5.65 5.71
N VAL A 122 -0.89 6.77 5.23
CA VAL A 122 -0.15 7.67 4.34
C VAL A 122 0.21 8.93 5.11
N VAL A 123 1.50 9.26 5.17
CA VAL A 123 1.98 10.56 5.64
C VAL A 123 2.18 11.43 4.40
N LEU A 124 1.24 12.31 4.17
CA LEU A 124 1.22 13.22 3.03
C LEU A 124 1.84 14.55 3.46
N LEU A 125 2.98 14.90 2.87
CA LEU A 125 3.67 16.15 3.17
C LEU A 125 3.30 17.23 2.16
N VAL A 126 3.15 18.44 2.64
CA VAL A 126 2.98 19.65 1.83
C VAL A 126 3.91 20.74 2.36
N ASP A 127 4.47 21.55 1.48
CA ASP A 127 5.22 22.74 1.86
C ASP A 127 4.24 23.84 2.29
N ALA A 128 4.40 24.37 3.49
CA ALA A 128 3.53 25.41 4.05
C ALA A 128 3.42 26.67 3.18
N ARG A 129 4.42 26.93 2.33
CA ARG A 129 4.40 28.07 1.39
C ARG A 129 3.51 27.85 0.18
N HIS A 130 3.22 26.59 -0.18
CA HIS A 130 2.51 26.23 -1.40
C HIS A 130 1.12 25.61 -1.13
N GLY A 131 0.93 24.99 0.04
CA GLY A 131 -0.33 24.34 0.42
C GLY A 131 -0.64 23.09 -0.42
N VAL A 132 -1.93 22.86 -0.66
CA VAL A 132 -2.44 21.70 -1.39
C VAL A 132 -2.29 21.93 -2.90
N VAL A 133 -1.31 21.30 -3.52
CA VAL A 133 -1.03 21.39 -4.96
C VAL A 133 -1.66 20.19 -5.71
N GLU A 134 -1.66 20.22 -7.05
CA GLU A 134 -2.19 19.15 -7.90
C GLU A 134 -1.63 17.76 -7.53
N GLN A 135 -0.32 17.65 -7.27
CA GLN A 135 0.30 16.39 -6.90
C GLN A 135 -0.20 15.89 -5.53
N THR A 136 -0.50 16.78 -4.60
CA THR A 136 -1.13 16.45 -3.31
C THR A 136 -2.50 15.82 -3.52
N ARG A 137 -3.34 16.43 -4.38
CA ARG A 137 -4.66 15.91 -4.74
C ARG A 137 -4.57 14.56 -5.44
N ARG A 138 -3.59 14.38 -6.35
CA ARG A 138 -3.34 13.10 -7.02
C ARG A 138 -3.01 11.99 -6.02
N HIS A 139 -2.12 12.25 -5.07
CA HIS A 139 -1.77 11.28 -4.03
C HIS A 139 -2.96 10.93 -3.13
N LEU A 140 -3.81 11.92 -2.79
CA LEU A 140 -5.05 11.67 -2.04
C LEU A 140 -6.03 10.78 -2.82
N ASN A 141 -6.21 11.04 -4.12
CA ASN A 141 -7.07 10.21 -4.98
C ASN A 141 -6.54 8.77 -5.03
N VAL A 142 -5.24 8.58 -5.18
CA VAL A 142 -4.62 7.23 -5.17
C VAL A 142 -4.80 6.57 -3.80
N ALA A 143 -4.61 7.28 -2.69
CA ALA A 143 -4.82 6.75 -1.35
C ALA A 143 -6.28 6.30 -1.15
N ALA A 144 -7.25 7.12 -1.58
CA ALA A 144 -8.66 6.80 -1.52
C ALA A 144 -9.01 5.58 -2.38
N LEU A 145 -8.52 5.49 -3.63
CA LEU A 145 -8.68 4.33 -4.51
C LEU A 145 -8.16 3.04 -3.86
N LEU A 146 -6.98 3.10 -3.26
CA LEU A 146 -6.37 1.98 -2.55
C LEU A 146 -7.09 1.66 -1.23
N GLY A 147 -8.05 2.48 -0.81
CA GLY A 147 -8.78 2.30 0.44
C GLY A 147 -7.94 2.58 1.68
N VAL A 148 -6.90 3.40 1.57
CA VAL A 148 -6.15 3.88 2.74
C VAL A 148 -7.02 4.86 3.49
N ARG A 149 -7.30 4.60 4.76
CA ARG A 149 -8.23 5.41 5.57
C ARG A 149 -7.54 6.43 6.43
N HIS A 150 -6.35 6.09 6.91
CA HIS A 150 -5.59 6.96 7.81
C HIS A 150 -4.62 7.80 7.00
N VAL A 151 -4.85 9.10 6.94
CA VAL A 151 -3.98 10.04 6.27
C VAL A 151 -3.51 11.09 7.27
N ILE A 152 -2.20 11.21 7.42
CA ILE A 152 -1.56 12.26 8.21
C ILE A 152 -1.10 13.33 7.22
N LEU A 153 -1.66 14.53 7.29
CA LEU A 153 -1.14 15.68 6.57
C LEU A 153 -0.04 16.34 7.40
N GLY A 154 1.19 16.25 6.96
CA GLY A 154 2.29 17.02 7.53
C GLY A 154 2.44 18.34 6.77
N VAL A 155 1.99 19.47 7.36
CA VAL A 155 2.25 20.82 6.83
C VAL A 155 3.65 21.18 7.21
N ASN A 156 4.59 20.84 6.30
CA ASN A 156 6.02 20.92 6.53
C ASN A 156 6.59 22.30 6.17
N LYS A 157 7.78 22.55 6.69
CA LYS A 157 8.51 23.82 6.54
C LYS A 157 7.73 25.00 7.12
N ILE A 158 6.97 24.74 8.18
CA ILE A 158 6.19 25.77 8.89
C ILE A 158 7.11 26.87 9.46
N ASP A 159 8.37 26.57 9.70
CA ASP A 159 9.42 27.51 10.09
C ASP A 159 9.72 28.57 9.01
N LEU A 160 9.45 28.28 7.73
CA LEU A 160 9.63 29.22 6.62
C LEU A 160 8.46 30.20 6.44
N VAL A 161 7.38 30.00 7.18
CA VAL A 161 6.23 30.91 7.26
C VAL A 161 6.04 31.42 8.71
N ASP A 162 7.13 31.53 9.46
CA ASP A 162 7.18 32.06 10.82
C ASP A 162 6.22 31.37 11.80
N TYR A 163 5.97 30.05 11.61
CA TYR A 163 5.06 29.24 12.44
C TYR A 163 3.62 29.79 12.50
N ASP A 164 3.18 30.44 11.41
CA ASP A 164 1.89 31.12 11.34
C ASP A 164 0.69 30.16 11.41
N GLU A 165 -0.16 30.35 12.42
CA GLU A 165 -1.38 29.54 12.60
C GLU A 165 -2.37 29.70 11.45
N ALA A 166 -2.55 30.94 10.93
CA ALA A 166 -3.53 31.19 9.89
C ALA A 166 -3.21 30.45 8.60
N THR A 167 -1.92 30.40 8.23
CA THR A 167 -1.42 29.61 7.10
C THR A 167 -1.71 28.13 7.29
N PHE A 168 -1.40 27.57 8.46
CA PHE A 168 -1.70 26.17 8.77
C PHE A 168 -3.18 25.88 8.65
N ARG A 169 -4.06 26.69 9.27
CA ARG A 169 -5.52 26.47 9.28
C ARG A 169 -6.13 26.55 7.88
N ALA A 170 -5.62 27.42 7.03
CA ALA A 170 -6.08 27.51 5.64
C ALA A 170 -5.76 26.22 4.86
N ILE A 171 -4.53 25.69 5.00
CA ILE A 171 -4.11 24.44 4.35
C ILE A 171 -4.89 23.24 4.90
N GLU A 172 -5.08 23.17 6.22
CA GLU A 172 -5.88 22.14 6.88
C GLU A 172 -7.32 22.13 6.38
N ALA A 173 -7.95 23.30 6.22
CA ALA A 173 -9.32 23.40 5.73
C ALA A 173 -9.45 22.92 4.28
N GLU A 174 -8.54 23.36 3.38
CA GLU A 174 -8.54 22.91 1.99
C GLU A 174 -8.30 21.39 1.87
N PHE A 175 -7.36 20.86 2.62
CA PHE A 175 -7.10 19.44 2.66
C PHE A 175 -8.32 18.64 3.14
N ASN A 176 -8.98 19.08 4.22
CA ASN A 176 -10.14 18.41 4.77
C ASN A 176 -11.32 18.40 3.79
N GLU A 177 -11.50 19.45 2.99
CA GLU A 177 -12.51 19.48 1.93
C GLU A 177 -12.25 18.42 0.87
N VAL A 178 -11.00 18.31 0.40
CA VAL A 178 -10.61 17.29 -0.60
C VAL A 178 -10.75 15.88 -0.01
N ALA A 179 -10.26 15.65 1.21
CA ALA A 179 -10.33 14.37 1.89
C ALA A 179 -11.78 13.91 2.10
N ALA A 180 -12.67 14.82 2.50
CA ALA A 180 -14.09 14.52 2.69
C ALA A 180 -14.78 14.10 1.38
N ARG A 181 -14.52 14.79 0.27
CA ARG A 181 -15.04 14.42 -1.06
C ARG A 181 -14.59 13.02 -1.49
N LEU A 182 -13.38 12.61 -1.09
CA LEU A 182 -12.81 11.29 -1.39
C LEU A 182 -13.22 10.20 -0.39
N GLY A 183 -14.02 10.52 0.62
CA GLY A 183 -14.44 9.59 1.66
C GLY A 183 -13.32 9.18 2.63
N ILE A 184 -12.26 9.96 2.72
CA ILE A 184 -11.21 9.81 3.73
C ILE A 184 -11.72 10.45 5.02
N THR A 185 -12.12 9.62 5.97
CA THR A 185 -12.77 10.08 7.22
C THR A 185 -11.83 10.16 8.41
N ASP A 186 -10.64 9.62 8.27
CA ASP A 186 -9.68 9.44 9.36
C ASP A 186 -8.37 10.15 9.00
N SER A 187 -8.40 11.48 9.09
CA SER A 187 -7.25 12.33 8.76
C SER A 187 -6.90 13.26 9.92
N VAL A 188 -5.62 13.57 10.05
CA VAL A 188 -5.11 14.54 10.99
C VAL A 188 -4.08 15.43 10.30
N ALA A 189 -4.19 16.74 10.51
CA ALA A 189 -3.20 17.71 10.04
C ALA A 189 -2.25 18.10 11.18
N ILE A 190 -0.96 18.11 10.89
CA ILE A 190 0.10 18.39 11.87
C ILE A 190 1.04 19.43 11.26
N PRO A 191 1.21 20.61 11.90
CA PRO A 191 2.22 21.58 11.47
C PRO A 191 3.60 21.07 11.92
N ILE A 192 4.52 20.87 10.97
CA ILE A 192 5.83 20.32 11.25
C ILE A 192 6.96 21.16 10.63
N SER A 193 8.13 21.10 11.22
CA SER A 193 9.40 21.39 10.54
C SER A 193 10.27 20.13 10.62
N ALA A 194 10.34 19.38 9.54
CA ALA A 194 11.17 18.18 9.48
C ALA A 194 12.66 18.52 9.67
N LEU A 195 13.09 19.71 9.23
CA LEU A 195 14.46 20.16 9.39
C LEU A 195 14.79 20.50 10.85
N LYS A 196 13.88 21.19 11.55
CA LYS A 196 14.08 21.60 12.96
C LYS A 196 13.67 20.53 13.97
N GLY A 197 12.81 19.57 13.56
CA GLY A 197 12.25 18.52 14.42
C GLY A 197 10.92 18.90 15.06
N ASP A 198 10.36 20.09 14.77
CA ASP A 198 9.11 20.55 15.36
C ASP A 198 7.94 19.60 15.04
N ASN A 199 7.26 19.08 16.04
CA ASN A 199 6.11 18.17 15.99
C ASN A 199 6.32 16.88 15.15
N VAL A 200 7.56 16.47 14.91
CA VAL A 200 7.84 15.17 14.28
C VAL A 200 7.82 14.06 15.35
N VAL A 201 8.73 14.12 16.31
CA VAL A 201 8.81 13.21 17.46
C VAL A 201 8.43 13.93 18.76
N GLU A 202 9.01 15.11 18.98
CA GLU A 202 8.76 15.93 20.15
C GLU A 202 7.86 17.10 19.79
N ARG A 203 7.08 17.58 20.77
CA ARG A 203 6.24 18.77 20.61
C ARG A 203 7.07 20.02 20.46
N SER A 204 6.68 20.85 19.50
CA SER A 204 7.32 22.14 19.29
C SER A 204 6.96 23.16 20.38
N THR A 205 7.93 23.93 20.79
CA THR A 205 7.72 25.11 21.65
C THR A 205 7.42 26.38 20.82
N ASN A 206 7.64 26.33 19.49
CA ASN A 206 7.44 27.46 18.59
C ASN A 206 5.98 27.63 18.16
N MET A 207 5.14 26.62 18.41
CA MET A 207 3.71 26.58 18.03
C MET A 207 2.81 26.33 19.25
N PRO A 208 2.73 27.28 20.20
CA PRO A 208 1.92 27.10 21.41
C PRO A 208 0.42 27.00 21.11
N TRP A 209 -0.01 27.41 19.93
CA TRP A 209 -1.39 27.33 19.45
C TRP A 209 -1.78 25.91 18.97
N TYR A 210 -0.79 25.02 18.74
CA TYR A 210 -1.05 23.66 18.31
C TYR A 210 -1.07 22.70 19.51
N GLU A 211 -2.25 22.20 19.84
CA GLU A 211 -2.46 21.25 20.95
C GLU A 211 -2.56 19.78 20.50
N GLY A 212 -2.52 19.53 19.18
CA GLY A 212 -2.64 18.20 18.59
C GLY A 212 -1.45 17.28 18.87
N PRO A 213 -1.50 16.02 18.41
CA PRO A 213 -0.41 15.05 18.58
C PRO A 213 0.76 15.38 17.64
N THR A 214 1.95 14.84 17.95
CA THR A 214 3.07 14.81 17.03
C THR A 214 2.86 13.73 15.94
N ALA A 215 3.69 13.76 14.89
CA ALA A 215 3.63 12.73 13.86
C ALA A 215 3.89 11.33 14.44
N LEU A 216 4.88 11.17 15.31
CA LEU A 216 5.17 9.90 15.96
C LEU A 216 4.04 9.46 16.91
N GLU A 217 3.51 10.36 17.74
CA GLU A 217 2.38 10.05 18.62
C GLU A 217 1.17 9.53 17.83
N THR A 218 0.88 10.15 16.67
CA THR A 218 -0.18 9.71 15.77
C THR A 218 0.10 8.32 15.21
N LEU A 219 1.32 8.07 14.71
CA LEU A 219 1.73 6.77 14.18
C LEU A 219 1.69 5.65 15.24
N GLU A 220 1.97 5.97 16.50
CA GLU A 220 1.92 5.01 17.60
C GLU A 220 0.49 4.65 18.03
N THR A 221 -0.48 5.54 17.80
CA THR A 221 -1.85 5.41 18.31
C THR A 221 -2.86 5.03 17.24
N VAL A 222 -2.55 5.27 15.96
CA VAL A 222 -3.46 4.91 14.86
C VAL A 222 -3.79 3.42 14.90
N PRO A 223 -5.09 3.04 14.82
CA PRO A 223 -5.46 1.63 14.89
C PRO A 223 -4.95 0.87 13.65
N VAL A 224 -4.25 -0.25 13.89
CA VAL A 224 -3.90 -1.19 12.83
C VAL A 224 -5.14 -2.02 12.52
N ALA A 225 -5.78 -1.73 11.39
CA ALA A 225 -6.93 -2.51 10.95
C ALA A 225 -6.48 -3.90 10.48
N THR A 226 -6.46 -4.87 11.38
CA THR A 226 -6.07 -6.26 11.10
C THR A 226 -7.24 -7.11 10.58
N GLY A 227 -8.49 -6.73 10.77
CA GLY A 227 -9.64 -7.64 10.70
C GLY A 227 -10.54 -7.54 9.47
N ARG A 228 -10.37 -6.59 8.54
CA ARG A 228 -11.39 -6.37 7.50
C ARG A 228 -11.47 -7.44 6.42
N ALA A 229 -10.33 -8.03 6.09
CA ALA A 229 -10.33 -9.12 5.13
C ALA A 229 -10.87 -10.41 5.76
N ASP A 230 -10.79 -10.55 7.09
CA ASP A 230 -11.32 -11.70 7.83
C ASP A 230 -12.86 -11.73 7.87
N ASP A 231 -13.50 -10.55 7.73
CA ASP A 231 -14.96 -10.42 7.73
C ASP A 231 -15.60 -10.77 6.37
N LEU A 232 -14.78 -10.92 5.32
CA LEU A 232 -15.23 -11.34 4.01
C LEU A 232 -15.35 -12.87 3.95
N ASP A 233 -16.09 -13.38 2.94
CA ASP A 233 -16.07 -14.80 2.62
C ASP A 233 -14.67 -15.24 2.14
N MET A 234 -14.30 -16.48 2.37
CA MET A 234 -12.97 -16.99 2.10
C MET A 234 -12.58 -16.92 0.62
N ARG A 235 -11.38 -16.38 0.36
CA ARG A 235 -10.76 -16.32 -0.96
C ARG A 235 -9.33 -16.85 -0.90
N PHE A 236 -9.11 -17.94 -1.62
CA PHE A 236 -7.80 -18.61 -1.66
C PHE A 236 -7.39 -18.86 -3.12
N PRO A 237 -6.72 -17.90 -3.77
CA PRO A 237 -6.18 -18.10 -5.12
C PRO A 237 -4.98 -19.04 -5.08
N ILE A 238 -5.04 -20.11 -5.87
CA ILE A 238 -3.98 -21.12 -5.94
C ILE A 238 -2.76 -20.53 -6.61
N GLN A 239 -1.61 -20.59 -5.90
CA GLN A 239 -0.31 -20.15 -6.40
C GLN A 239 0.50 -21.32 -6.97
N TYR A 240 0.40 -22.48 -6.32
CA TYR A 240 1.15 -23.66 -6.69
C TYR A 240 0.43 -24.95 -6.28
N VAL A 241 0.54 -25.99 -7.07
CA VAL A 241 0.01 -27.33 -6.74
C VAL A 241 1.17 -28.22 -6.39
N ILE A 242 1.17 -28.72 -5.16
CA ILE A 242 2.18 -29.66 -4.65
C ILE A 242 1.69 -31.07 -4.91
N ARG A 243 2.47 -31.86 -5.62
CA ARG A 243 2.26 -33.30 -5.79
C ARG A 243 3.53 -34.04 -5.45
N GLU A 244 3.43 -35.02 -4.59
CA GLU A 244 4.54 -35.91 -4.28
C GLU A 244 4.30 -37.24 -4.93
N HIS A 245 5.20 -37.65 -5.82
CA HIS A 245 5.03 -38.92 -6.58
C HIS A 245 5.18 -40.18 -5.73
N ALA A 246 5.79 -40.09 -4.55
CA ALA A 246 6.03 -41.18 -3.64
C ALA A 246 4.87 -41.41 -2.66
N SER A 247 3.94 -40.47 -2.55
CA SER A 247 2.73 -40.52 -1.71
C SER A 247 1.57 -39.92 -2.48
N ASP A 248 0.34 -40.24 -2.09
CA ASP A 248 -0.86 -39.63 -2.67
C ASP A 248 -1.06 -38.16 -2.19
N TYR A 249 0.02 -37.48 -1.81
CA TYR A 249 -0.07 -36.10 -1.35
C TYR A 249 -0.39 -35.15 -2.49
N ARG A 250 -1.51 -34.44 -2.35
CA ARG A 250 -1.91 -33.33 -3.19
C ARG A 250 -2.25 -32.14 -2.31
N GLY A 251 -1.50 -31.05 -2.44
CA GLY A 251 -1.71 -29.81 -1.70
C GLY A 251 -1.82 -28.62 -2.63
N TYR A 252 -2.72 -27.70 -2.30
CA TYR A 252 -2.92 -26.46 -3.02
C TYR A 252 -2.32 -25.32 -2.19
N ALA A 253 -1.15 -24.83 -2.59
CA ALA A 253 -0.43 -23.78 -1.90
C ALA A 253 -0.90 -22.41 -2.36
N GLY A 254 -1.12 -21.51 -1.42
CA GLY A 254 -1.57 -20.14 -1.69
C GLY A 254 -1.52 -19.29 -0.44
N ARG A 255 -2.08 -18.10 -0.57
CA ARG A 255 -2.30 -17.18 0.54
C ARG A 255 -3.80 -16.93 0.70
N VAL A 256 -4.31 -17.08 1.90
CA VAL A 256 -5.68 -16.65 2.23
C VAL A 256 -5.77 -15.15 2.01
N LYS A 257 -6.56 -14.73 1.03
CA LYS A 257 -6.70 -13.31 0.67
C LYS A 257 -7.79 -12.62 1.48
N ALA A 258 -8.85 -13.34 1.76
CA ALA A 258 -9.99 -12.88 2.52
C ALA A 258 -10.61 -14.04 3.31
N GLY A 259 -11.32 -13.73 4.36
CA GLY A 259 -11.98 -14.69 5.23
C GLY A 259 -11.00 -15.56 6.02
N HIS A 260 -11.51 -16.68 6.42
CA HIS A 260 -10.77 -17.72 7.13
C HIS A 260 -11.21 -19.11 6.65
N VAL A 261 -10.39 -20.11 6.91
CA VAL A 261 -10.67 -21.51 6.58
C VAL A 261 -10.12 -22.43 7.66
N ALA A 262 -10.91 -23.41 8.07
CA ALA A 262 -10.57 -24.45 9.04
C ALA A 262 -10.65 -25.84 8.43
N VAL A 263 -10.07 -26.82 9.09
CA VAL A 263 -10.24 -28.23 8.73
C VAL A 263 -11.69 -28.62 8.96
N GLY A 264 -12.31 -29.23 7.95
CA GLY A 264 -13.73 -29.60 7.95
C GLY A 264 -14.64 -28.64 7.21
N ASP A 265 -14.16 -27.45 6.83
CA ASP A 265 -14.96 -26.51 6.07
C ASP A 265 -15.24 -27.01 4.65
N GLU A 266 -16.47 -26.77 4.19
CA GLU A 266 -16.84 -26.94 2.79
C GLU A 266 -16.40 -25.70 1.99
N VAL A 267 -15.76 -25.93 0.86
CA VAL A 267 -15.27 -24.87 -0.04
C VAL A 267 -15.84 -25.06 -1.44
N THR A 268 -16.01 -23.93 -2.14
CA THR A 268 -16.52 -23.88 -3.50
C THR A 268 -15.37 -23.71 -4.49
N LEU A 269 -15.39 -24.51 -5.53
CA LEU A 269 -14.35 -24.65 -6.55
C LEU A 269 -14.83 -24.15 -7.92
N PRO A 270 -13.94 -24.02 -8.93
CA PRO A 270 -14.33 -23.69 -10.30
C PRO A 270 -15.45 -24.61 -10.81
N GLY A 271 -16.41 -24.01 -11.53
CA GLY A 271 -17.59 -24.70 -12.04
C GLY A 271 -18.65 -25.05 -10.99
N GLY A 272 -18.60 -24.40 -9.80
CA GLY A 272 -19.60 -24.58 -8.74
C GLY A 272 -19.53 -25.90 -7.99
N ARG A 273 -18.47 -26.69 -8.17
CA ARG A 273 -18.24 -27.92 -7.39
C ARG A 273 -17.87 -27.55 -5.95
N THR A 274 -18.16 -28.42 -5.00
CA THR A 274 -17.74 -28.28 -3.60
C THR A 274 -16.80 -29.41 -3.20
N SER A 275 -16.00 -29.19 -2.18
CA SER A 275 -15.16 -30.19 -1.52
C SER A 275 -14.93 -29.78 -0.07
N THR A 276 -14.45 -30.72 0.75
CA THR A 276 -14.14 -30.45 2.16
C THR A 276 -12.64 -30.31 2.38
N VAL A 277 -12.24 -29.34 3.19
CA VAL A 277 -10.84 -29.19 3.61
C VAL A 277 -10.49 -30.28 4.62
N THR A 278 -9.58 -31.18 4.26
CA THR A 278 -9.17 -32.29 5.12
C THR A 278 -7.94 -31.98 5.97
N ALA A 279 -7.09 -31.06 5.54
CA ALA A 279 -5.93 -30.61 6.29
C ALA A 279 -5.48 -29.23 5.79
N ILE A 280 -4.82 -28.49 6.67
CA ILE A 280 -4.17 -27.20 6.38
C ILE A 280 -2.73 -27.28 6.89
N ASP A 281 -1.77 -27.32 5.97
CA ASP A 281 -0.36 -27.38 6.31
C ASP A 281 0.25 -25.98 6.31
N THR A 282 1.02 -25.67 7.35
CA THR A 282 1.77 -24.41 7.51
C THR A 282 3.27 -24.69 7.61
N THR A 283 4.09 -23.65 7.66
CA THR A 283 5.55 -23.77 7.89
C THR A 283 5.88 -24.37 9.25
N ASP A 284 4.98 -24.20 10.23
CA ASP A 284 5.18 -24.65 11.62
C ASP A 284 4.52 -26.04 11.88
N GLY A 285 3.88 -26.61 10.86
CA GLY A 285 3.17 -27.89 10.92
C GLY A 285 1.70 -27.77 10.51
N PRO A 286 0.95 -28.89 10.56
CA PRO A 286 -0.47 -28.87 10.25
C PRO A 286 -1.27 -28.16 11.36
N LEU A 287 -2.31 -27.39 10.94
CA LEU A 287 -3.25 -26.78 11.90
C LEU A 287 -4.16 -27.83 12.54
N GLY A 288 -4.47 -27.62 13.82
CA GLY A 288 -5.47 -28.41 14.54
C GLY A 288 -6.91 -28.13 14.07
N PHE A 289 -7.86 -28.96 14.51
CA PHE A 289 -9.29 -28.81 14.18
C PHE A 289 -9.93 -27.53 14.75
N ASP A 290 -9.38 -26.99 15.83
CA ASP A 290 -9.86 -25.77 16.47
C ASP A 290 -9.14 -24.51 15.97
N GLU A 291 -8.26 -24.65 14.97
CA GLU A 291 -7.46 -23.58 14.42
C GLU A 291 -7.91 -23.25 12.99
N ALA A 292 -7.84 -21.98 12.62
CA ALA A 292 -8.17 -21.52 11.28
C ALA A 292 -7.04 -20.71 10.67
N ALA A 293 -6.77 -20.93 9.39
CA ALA A 293 -5.96 -20.00 8.59
C ALA A 293 -6.79 -18.76 8.23
N ARG A 294 -6.22 -17.57 8.42
CA ARG A 294 -6.89 -16.28 8.26
C ARG A 294 -6.30 -15.47 7.10
N ALA A 295 -7.00 -14.41 6.73
CA ALA A 295 -6.51 -13.50 5.70
C ALA A 295 -5.09 -13.03 6.00
N GLY A 296 -4.19 -13.28 5.06
CA GLY A 296 -2.75 -13.00 5.19
C GLY A 296 -1.87 -14.23 5.38
N ASP A 297 -2.42 -15.36 5.84
CA ASP A 297 -1.66 -16.58 6.06
C ASP A 297 -1.31 -17.28 4.74
N SER A 298 -0.10 -17.79 4.66
CA SER A 298 0.38 -18.62 3.56
C SER A 298 0.33 -20.08 3.98
N VAL A 299 -0.54 -20.85 3.34
CA VAL A 299 -0.84 -22.23 3.75
C VAL A 299 -0.96 -23.15 2.54
N VAL A 300 -1.03 -24.45 2.80
CA VAL A 300 -1.37 -25.48 1.83
C VAL A 300 -2.67 -26.14 2.24
N LEU A 301 -3.70 -26.02 1.40
CA LEU A 301 -4.99 -26.68 1.61
C LEU A 301 -4.97 -28.08 0.99
N ARG A 302 -5.49 -29.07 1.71
CA ARG A 302 -5.77 -30.42 1.21
C ARG A 302 -7.27 -30.63 1.18
N LEU A 303 -7.76 -31.16 0.07
CA LEU A 303 -9.18 -31.39 -0.16
C LEU A 303 -9.50 -32.88 -0.10
N ALA A 304 -10.74 -33.19 0.23
CA ALA A 304 -11.24 -34.56 0.30
C ALA A 304 -11.30 -35.23 -1.08
N ASP A 305 -11.61 -34.44 -2.11
CA ASP A 305 -11.79 -34.91 -3.46
C ASP A 305 -10.55 -34.69 -4.32
N ASP A 306 -10.26 -35.64 -5.20
CA ASP A 306 -9.18 -35.55 -6.19
C ASP A 306 -9.63 -34.72 -7.39
N ILE A 307 -9.56 -33.40 -7.24
CA ILE A 307 -10.02 -32.42 -8.24
C ILE A 307 -8.84 -31.80 -8.95
N ASP A 308 -8.94 -31.68 -10.26
CA ASP A 308 -7.89 -31.02 -11.06
C ASP A 308 -8.04 -29.52 -11.00
N LEU A 309 -7.22 -28.91 -10.14
CA LEU A 309 -7.08 -27.47 -9.95
C LEU A 309 -5.66 -27.05 -10.31
N ALA A 310 -5.52 -25.84 -10.80
CA ALA A 310 -4.25 -25.29 -11.26
C ALA A 310 -3.95 -23.90 -10.66
N ARG A 311 -2.73 -23.43 -10.86
CA ARG A 311 -2.41 -22.03 -10.61
C ARG A 311 -3.34 -21.13 -11.41
N GLY A 312 -3.97 -20.17 -10.75
CA GLY A 312 -4.94 -19.25 -11.34
C GLY A 312 -6.37 -19.53 -10.90
N ASP A 313 -6.66 -20.75 -10.46
CA ASP A 313 -7.96 -21.08 -9.91
C ASP A 313 -8.15 -20.49 -8.53
N LEU A 314 -9.41 -20.21 -8.19
CA LEU A 314 -9.83 -19.72 -6.89
C LEU A 314 -10.56 -20.81 -6.12
N ILE A 315 -10.13 -21.12 -4.92
CA ILE A 315 -10.93 -21.80 -3.90
C ILE A 315 -11.65 -20.71 -3.11
N ALA A 316 -12.97 -20.78 -3.04
CA ALA A 316 -13.81 -19.81 -2.33
C ALA A 316 -14.51 -20.47 -1.15
N GLY A 317 -14.99 -19.67 -0.21
CA GLY A 317 -15.87 -20.12 0.85
C GLY A 317 -17.26 -20.47 0.33
N SER A 318 -18.28 -20.05 1.07
CA SER A 318 -19.67 -20.36 0.73
C SER A 318 -20.20 -19.62 -0.50
N GLN A 319 -19.63 -18.46 -0.82
CA GLN A 319 -20.06 -17.59 -1.93
C GLN A 319 -18.92 -17.40 -2.92
N ARG A 320 -18.94 -18.16 -4.02
CA ARG A 320 -18.00 -17.94 -5.10
C ARG A 320 -18.41 -16.72 -5.92
N PRO A 321 -17.46 -15.80 -6.28
CA PRO A 321 -17.73 -14.72 -7.20
C PRO A 321 -18.24 -15.24 -8.56
N GLU A 322 -19.10 -14.44 -9.21
CA GLU A 322 -19.59 -14.77 -10.56
C GLU A 322 -18.43 -14.79 -11.55
N GLU A 323 -18.44 -15.80 -12.42
CA GLU A 323 -17.46 -15.90 -13.50
C GLU A 323 -17.92 -15.08 -14.70
N VAL A 324 -17.17 -14.03 -15.00
CA VAL A 324 -17.49 -13.08 -16.08
C VAL A 324 -16.32 -12.91 -17.05
N ARG A 325 -16.66 -12.46 -18.27
CA ARG A 325 -15.67 -12.09 -19.30
C ARG A 325 -15.56 -10.60 -19.52
N GLU A 326 -16.43 -9.83 -18.95
CA GLU A 326 -16.44 -8.36 -19.09
C GLU A 326 -16.80 -7.72 -17.76
N PHE A 327 -16.08 -6.69 -17.38
CA PHE A 327 -16.34 -5.94 -16.17
C PHE A 327 -15.86 -4.50 -16.28
N ALA A 328 -16.53 -3.60 -15.55
CA ALA A 328 -16.12 -2.23 -15.36
C ALA A 328 -15.06 -2.11 -14.27
N ALA A 329 -14.13 -1.19 -14.44
CA ALA A 329 -13.05 -0.97 -13.48
C ALA A 329 -12.58 0.48 -13.46
N THR A 330 -11.93 0.85 -12.36
CA THR A 330 -11.11 2.06 -12.25
C THR A 330 -9.66 1.68 -12.46
N ALA A 331 -8.92 2.37 -13.32
CA ALA A 331 -7.53 2.11 -13.61
C ALA A 331 -6.66 3.36 -13.38
N VAL A 332 -5.48 3.17 -12.80
CA VAL A 332 -4.43 4.18 -12.74
C VAL A 332 -3.37 3.84 -13.78
N VAL A 333 -3.13 4.71 -14.73
CA VAL A 333 -2.13 4.49 -15.80
C VAL A 333 -0.72 4.75 -15.24
N LEU A 334 0.17 3.78 -15.40
CA LEU A 334 1.49 3.74 -14.73
C LEU A 334 2.68 3.81 -15.69
N THR A 335 2.45 4.12 -16.95
CA THR A 335 3.49 4.13 -17.99
C THR A 335 3.22 5.24 -19.00
N ASP A 336 4.27 5.70 -19.69
CA ASP A 336 4.17 6.67 -20.79
C ASP A 336 3.41 6.14 -22.01
N LYS A 337 3.23 4.82 -22.11
CA LYS A 337 2.40 4.22 -23.13
C LYS A 337 0.93 4.37 -22.76
N GLU A 338 0.21 5.18 -23.54
CA GLU A 338 -1.22 5.41 -23.34
C GLU A 338 -2.02 4.11 -23.32
N LEU A 339 -3.02 4.06 -22.45
CA LEU A 339 -4.02 3.01 -22.41
C LEU A 339 -5.16 3.37 -23.38
N ARG A 340 -5.36 2.57 -24.42
CA ARG A 340 -6.30 2.89 -25.50
C ARG A 340 -7.45 1.89 -25.57
N ALA A 341 -8.61 2.37 -26.00
CA ALA A 341 -9.72 1.49 -26.37
C ALA A 341 -9.30 0.52 -27.50
N GLY A 342 -9.73 -0.73 -27.40
CA GLY A 342 -9.36 -1.80 -28.33
C GLY A 342 -7.99 -2.44 -28.09
N GLN A 343 -7.16 -1.90 -27.20
CA GLN A 343 -5.80 -2.40 -26.94
C GLN A 343 -5.81 -3.81 -26.35
N MET A 344 -5.00 -4.70 -26.96
CA MET A 344 -4.77 -6.05 -26.45
C MET A 344 -3.70 -6.03 -25.34
N VAL A 345 -4.01 -6.63 -24.21
CA VAL A 345 -3.17 -6.67 -23.01
C VAL A 345 -3.16 -8.08 -22.41
N LYS A 346 -2.27 -8.32 -21.44
CA LYS A 346 -2.44 -9.40 -20.47
C LYS A 346 -3.02 -8.80 -19.19
N LEU A 347 -3.93 -9.53 -18.59
CA LEU A 347 -4.51 -9.17 -17.30
C LEU A 347 -4.08 -10.18 -16.25
N ARG A 348 -3.54 -9.67 -15.14
CA ARG A 348 -3.26 -10.47 -13.95
C ARG A 348 -4.31 -10.15 -12.89
N TYR A 349 -5.17 -11.13 -12.61
CA TYR A 349 -6.16 -11.08 -11.54
C TYR A 349 -5.83 -12.16 -10.50
N GLY A 350 -5.46 -11.74 -9.30
CA GLY A 350 -4.93 -12.69 -8.31
C GLY A 350 -3.72 -13.46 -8.85
N THR A 351 -3.84 -14.79 -8.96
CA THR A 351 -2.82 -15.67 -9.53
C THR A 351 -3.05 -16.00 -11.01
N ALA A 352 -4.23 -15.72 -11.54
CA ALA A 352 -4.57 -15.91 -12.95
C ALA A 352 -3.87 -14.89 -13.84
N LEU A 353 -3.40 -15.32 -15.01
CA LEU A 353 -2.85 -14.47 -16.05
C LEU A 353 -3.51 -14.83 -17.38
N VAL A 354 -4.37 -13.94 -17.87
CA VAL A 354 -5.18 -14.16 -19.08
C VAL A 354 -4.93 -13.08 -20.13
N LYS A 355 -5.26 -13.40 -21.38
CA LYS A 355 -5.35 -12.38 -22.43
C LYS A 355 -6.61 -11.56 -22.23
N ALA A 356 -6.51 -10.26 -22.41
CA ALA A 356 -7.61 -9.34 -22.27
C ALA A 356 -7.52 -8.22 -23.32
N ARG A 357 -8.58 -7.45 -23.43
CA ARG A 357 -8.68 -6.24 -24.22
C ARG A 357 -9.28 -5.13 -23.36
N VAL A 358 -8.75 -3.95 -23.46
CA VAL A 358 -9.43 -2.74 -22.97
C VAL A 358 -10.56 -2.46 -23.98
N ALA A 359 -11.80 -2.76 -23.60
CA ALA A 359 -12.92 -2.61 -24.49
C ALA A 359 -13.20 -1.13 -24.78
N SER A 360 -13.19 -0.30 -23.74
CA SER A 360 -13.37 1.15 -23.80
C SER A 360 -12.57 1.87 -22.71
N VAL A 361 -12.30 3.14 -22.93
CA VAL A 361 -11.95 4.11 -21.91
C VAL A 361 -13.17 5.01 -21.77
N ASP A 362 -13.91 4.82 -20.66
CA ASP A 362 -15.24 5.41 -20.52
C ASP A 362 -15.16 6.86 -20.06
N ARG A 363 -14.19 7.15 -19.15
CA ARG A 363 -14.00 8.47 -18.56
C ARG A 363 -12.61 8.62 -17.97
N ILE A 364 -12.03 9.81 -18.02
CA ILE A 364 -10.87 10.20 -17.23
C ILE A 364 -11.35 11.13 -16.12
N LEU A 365 -10.98 10.82 -14.88
CA LEU A 365 -11.37 11.62 -13.72
C LEU A 365 -10.55 12.91 -13.66
N ASP A 366 -11.23 14.02 -13.51
CA ASP A 366 -10.59 15.29 -13.19
C ASP A 366 -10.28 15.37 -11.68
N LEU A 367 -9.00 15.44 -11.35
CA LEU A 367 -8.53 15.49 -9.95
C LEU A 367 -8.81 16.85 -9.28
N ASP A 368 -9.04 17.89 -10.06
CA ASP A 368 -9.36 19.23 -9.58
C ASP A 368 -10.88 19.43 -9.39
N GLY A 369 -11.70 18.48 -9.87
CA GLY A 369 -13.15 18.44 -9.68
C GLY A 369 -13.91 19.46 -10.53
N VAL A 370 -13.31 19.87 -11.68
CA VAL A 370 -13.94 20.81 -12.62
C VAL A 370 -14.88 20.06 -13.57
N ALA A 371 -14.35 19.08 -14.31
CA ALA A 371 -15.14 18.20 -15.18
C ALA A 371 -14.33 17.00 -15.65
N ASP A 372 -14.89 15.80 -15.51
CA ASP A 372 -14.30 14.59 -16.07
C ASP A 372 -14.29 14.65 -17.62
N VAL A 373 -13.31 13.98 -18.23
CA VAL A 373 -13.26 13.84 -19.70
C VAL A 373 -14.03 12.58 -20.08
N GLU A 374 -15.17 12.75 -20.75
CA GLU A 374 -16.06 11.66 -21.14
C GLU A 374 -15.58 11.00 -22.45
N ALA A 375 -15.63 9.67 -22.48
CA ALA A 375 -15.32 8.81 -23.64
C ALA A 375 -14.05 9.21 -24.41
N PRO A 376 -12.90 9.37 -23.74
CA PRO A 376 -11.65 9.71 -24.41
C PRO A 376 -11.14 8.52 -25.24
N GLU A 377 -10.34 8.79 -26.28
CA GLU A 377 -9.71 7.72 -27.08
C GLU A 377 -8.63 6.95 -26.30
N SER A 378 -8.00 7.61 -25.36
CA SER A 378 -6.92 7.05 -24.53
C SER A 378 -6.79 7.75 -23.18
N ALA A 379 -6.15 7.07 -22.25
CA ALA A 379 -5.69 7.62 -20.97
C ALA A 379 -4.16 7.62 -20.92
N ALA A 380 -3.59 8.72 -20.47
CA ALA A 380 -2.14 8.97 -20.40
C ALA A 380 -1.56 8.59 -19.04
N LEU A 381 -0.24 8.67 -18.92
CA LEU A 381 0.48 8.46 -17.65
C LEU A 381 -0.14 9.29 -16.51
N ASN A 382 -0.41 8.65 -15.40
CA ASN A 382 -0.99 9.20 -14.17
C ASN A 382 -2.49 9.53 -14.23
N ASP A 383 -3.14 9.30 -15.37
CA ASP A 383 -4.60 9.40 -15.42
C ASP A 383 -5.24 8.32 -14.56
N ILE A 384 -6.36 8.69 -13.93
CA ILE A 384 -7.28 7.77 -13.28
C ILE A 384 -8.51 7.69 -14.19
N ALA A 385 -8.73 6.51 -14.78
CA ALA A 385 -9.77 6.32 -15.78
C ALA A 385 -10.76 5.23 -15.38
N TYR A 386 -12.02 5.41 -15.73
CA TYR A 386 -12.98 4.32 -15.79
C TYR A 386 -12.83 3.61 -17.13
N ILE A 387 -12.72 2.30 -17.07
CA ILE A 387 -12.51 1.44 -18.24
C ILE A 387 -13.43 0.23 -18.17
N THR A 388 -13.75 -0.31 -19.35
CA THR A 388 -14.34 -1.64 -19.48
C THR A 388 -13.29 -2.61 -20.01
N VAL A 389 -13.15 -3.75 -19.33
CA VAL A 389 -12.18 -4.79 -19.68
C VAL A 389 -12.90 -6.06 -20.11
N GLN A 390 -12.48 -6.63 -21.25
CA GLN A 390 -12.91 -7.95 -21.72
C GLN A 390 -11.76 -8.95 -21.62
N THR A 391 -12.03 -10.14 -21.09
CA THR A 391 -11.08 -11.24 -20.95
C THR A 391 -11.39 -12.41 -21.89
N GLN A 392 -10.35 -13.12 -22.32
CA GLN A 392 -10.53 -14.30 -23.17
C GLN A 392 -11.15 -15.46 -22.39
N ALA A 393 -10.77 -15.64 -21.13
CA ALA A 393 -11.32 -16.65 -20.21
C ALA A 393 -12.25 -15.99 -19.20
N GLU A 394 -13.21 -16.73 -18.71
CA GLU A 394 -14.02 -16.34 -17.56
C GLU A 394 -13.15 -16.23 -16.32
N LEU A 395 -13.39 -15.23 -15.49
CA LEU A 395 -12.70 -15.01 -14.23
C LEU A 395 -13.74 -14.78 -13.12
N PRO A 396 -13.50 -15.27 -11.90
CA PRO A 396 -14.33 -15.00 -10.73
C PRO A 396 -14.07 -13.58 -10.22
N VAL A 397 -14.72 -12.61 -10.86
CA VAL A 397 -14.49 -11.18 -10.62
C VAL A 397 -15.45 -10.68 -9.56
N GLU A 398 -14.92 -9.92 -8.61
CA GLU A 398 -15.70 -9.26 -7.56
C GLU A 398 -15.19 -7.84 -7.34
N ASP A 399 -16.02 -6.97 -6.76
CA ASP A 399 -15.66 -5.59 -6.51
C ASP A 399 -14.43 -5.47 -5.60
N TYR A 400 -13.64 -4.44 -5.85
CA TYR A 400 -12.48 -4.13 -5.02
C TYR A 400 -12.89 -3.87 -3.58
N ALA A 401 -12.36 -4.65 -2.65
CA ALA A 401 -12.69 -4.55 -1.24
C ALA A 401 -11.49 -4.86 -0.33
N ALA A 402 -11.64 -4.55 0.94
CA ALA A 402 -10.70 -4.84 2.03
C ALA A 402 -9.25 -4.50 1.68
N ARG A 403 -9.05 -3.34 1.12
CA ARG A 403 -7.72 -2.80 0.76
C ARG A 403 -6.91 -3.71 -0.16
N GLY A 404 -7.53 -4.23 -1.19
CA GLY A 404 -6.88 -5.07 -2.19
C GLY A 404 -6.80 -6.55 -1.81
N ALA A 405 -7.53 -6.98 -0.81
CA ALA A 405 -7.72 -8.42 -0.58
C ALA A 405 -8.34 -9.05 -1.83
N VAL A 406 -9.37 -8.41 -2.40
CA VAL A 406 -10.08 -8.85 -3.59
C VAL A 406 -10.29 -7.70 -4.57
N GLY A 407 -10.57 -8.02 -5.83
CA GLY A 407 -11.00 -7.05 -6.84
C GLY A 407 -9.91 -6.15 -7.41
N ASN A 408 -8.64 -6.49 -7.27
CA ASN A 408 -7.54 -5.76 -7.89
C ASN A 408 -6.87 -6.57 -9.00
N PHE A 409 -6.34 -5.86 -10.00
CA PHE A 409 -5.64 -6.50 -11.12
C PHE A 409 -4.56 -5.58 -11.72
N LEU A 410 -3.72 -6.14 -12.57
CA LEU A 410 -2.76 -5.40 -13.37
C LEU A 410 -3.04 -5.61 -14.85
N LEU A 411 -2.96 -4.53 -15.63
CA LEU A 411 -2.88 -4.58 -17.08
C LEU A 411 -1.40 -4.54 -17.49
N ILE A 412 -1.01 -5.49 -18.34
CA ILE A 412 0.38 -5.74 -18.71
C ILE A 412 0.49 -5.70 -20.23
N ASP A 413 1.47 -4.97 -20.74
CA ASP A 413 1.80 -4.93 -22.15
C ASP A 413 2.23 -6.32 -22.66
N GLN A 414 1.60 -6.78 -23.74
CA GLN A 414 1.86 -8.13 -24.27
C GLN A 414 3.30 -8.29 -24.80
N SER A 415 3.87 -7.22 -25.32
CA SER A 415 5.16 -7.26 -26.02
C SER A 415 6.33 -7.06 -25.06
N SER A 416 6.25 -6.08 -24.18
CA SER A 416 7.34 -5.72 -23.26
C SER A 416 7.25 -6.42 -21.89
N GLY A 417 6.04 -6.85 -21.50
CA GLY A 417 5.79 -7.35 -20.15
C GLY A 417 5.69 -6.25 -19.07
N ASN A 418 5.74 -4.99 -19.46
CA ASN A 418 5.65 -3.87 -18.53
C ASN A 418 4.21 -3.70 -18.03
N THR A 419 4.06 -3.28 -16.77
CA THR A 419 2.76 -2.90 -16.23
C THR A 419 2.29 -1.60 -16.87
N LEU A 420 1.11 -1.62 -17.50
CA LEU A 420 0.46 -0.45 -18.10
C LEU A 420 -0.38 0.30 -17.07
N ALA A 421 -1.17 -0.43 -16.28
CA ALA A 421 -2.06 0.14 -15.29
C ALA A 421 -2.29 -0.78 -14.10
N ALA A 422 -2.56 -0.20 -12.94
CA ALA A 422 -3.17 -0.88 -11.80
C ALA A 422 -4.68 -0.68 -11.87
N GLY A 423 -5.45 -1.76 -11.76
CA GLY A 423 -6.89 -1.74 -11.88
C GLY A 423 -7.61 -2.20 -10.61
N PHE A 424 -8.80 -1.64 -10.42
CA PHE A 424 -9.69 -1.91 -9.30
C PHE A 424 -11.09 -2.15 -9.86
N VAL A 425 -11.66 -3.32 -9.62
CA VAL A 425 -12.99 -3.67 -10.12
C VAL A 425 -14.04 -2.72 -9.55
N GLY A 426 -14.95 -2.26 -10.39
CA GLY A 426 -15.98 -1.28 -10.06
C GLY A 426 -15.56 0.16 -10.34
N GLN A 427 -16.56 1.05 -10.37
CA GLN A 427 -16.35 2.49 -10.53
C GLN A 427 -16.20 3.13 -9.15
N ARG A 428 -15.01 3.59 -8.85
CA ARG A 428 -14.63 4.16 -7.55
C ARG A 428 -14.35 5.66 -7.69
N LEU A 429 -14.42 6.40 -6.59
CA LEU A 429 -14.24 7.86 -6.56
C LEU A 429 -15.37 8.63 -7.28
N ARG A 430 -16.63 8.27 -7.00
CA ARG A 430 -17.80 9.02 -7.43
C ARG A 430 -18.13 10.15 -6.49
#